data_ee9d03d150327380b72a82a193c177f7
#
_entry.id   ee9d03d150327380b72a82a193c177f7
#
_cell.length_a   1.000
_cell.length_b   1.000
_cell.length_c   1.000
_cell.angle_alpha   90.00
_cell.angle_beta   90.00
_cell.angle_gamma   90.00
#
_symmetry.space_group_name_H-M   'P 1'
#
loop_
_entity.id
_entity.type
_entity.pdbx_description
1 polymer ?
#
loop_
_entity_poly.entity_id
_entity_poly.type
_entity_poly.pdbx_seq_one_letter_code
_entity_poly.pdbx_strand_id
1 'polypeptide(L)'
;MKKKVLIIDDSIPIRFLLEAIFSKNYHVISAQDGLVAMSWLAKGNTPDLIITDLQMPNIDGYELIQFLADSNLYRDIPVVVLSACNDADTTATVNRYQNVQAFFSKPFDPVQLSASVADILSGQLATAI
;
A
#
# COMPACT_ATOMS: atom_id res chain seq x y z
N MET A 1 8.21 -14.30 -12.72
CA MET A 1 8.17 -14.23 -11.25
C MET A 1 7.02 -13.33 -10.81
N LYS A 2 6.36 -13.70 -9.72
CA LYS A 2 5.30 -12.88 -9.17
C LYS A 2 5.85 -11.60 -8.55
N LYS A 3 5.16 -10.51 -8.76
CA LYS A 3 5.48 -9.24 -8.08
C LYS A 3 5.09 -9.33 -6.61
N LYS A 4 5.76 -8.52 -5.79
CA LYS A 4 5.57 -8.51 -4.33
C LYS A 4 4.65 -7.37 -3.94
N VAL A 5 3.63 -7.68 -3.16
CA VAL A 5 2.70 -6.70 -2.60
C VAL A 5 2.80 -6.74 -1.08
N LEU A 6 3.15 -5.62 -0.48
CA LEU A 6 3.21 -5.47 0.97
C LEU A 6 1.90 -4.86 1.47
N ILE A 7 1.22 -5.56 2.35
CA ILE A 7 -0.06 -5.14 2.93
C ILE A 7 0.16 -4.74 4.38
N ILE A 8 -0.26 -3.53 4.75
CA ILE A 8 -0.08 -2.99 6.10
C ILE A 8 -1.44 -2.55 6.63
N ASP A 9 -1.96 -3.28 7.61
CA ASP A 9 -3.26 -2.98 8.23
C ASP A 9 -3.29 -3.65 9.61
N ASP A 10 -3.75 -2.95 10.64
CA ASP A 10 -3.85 -3.51 11.98
C ASP A 10 -5.06 -4.41 12.16
N SER A 11 -6.00 -4.41 11.23
CA SER A 11 -7.20 -5.25 11.27
C SER A 11 -6.88 -6.64 10.72
N ILE A 12 -7.00 -7.66 11.57
CA ILE A 12 -6.79 -9.06 11.16
C ILE A 12 -7.75 -9.47 10.04
N PRO A 13 -9.08 -9.21 10.14
CA PRO A 13 -9.98 -9.58 9.04
C PRO A 13 -9.64 -8.92 7.72
N ILE A 14 -9.24 -7.65 7.74
CA ILE A 14 -8.88 -6.94 6.50
C ILE A 14 -7.61 -7.53 5.90
N ARG A 15 -6.59 -7.82 6.72
CA ARG A 15 -5.37 -8.46 6.21
C ARG A 15 -5.66 -9.80 5.56
N PHE A 16 -6.48 -10.64 6.19
CA PHE A 16 -6.85 -11.94 5.63
C PHE A 16 -7.59 -11.79 4.31
N LEU A 17 -8.51 -10.82 4.24
CA LEU A 17 -9.25 -10.56 3.01
C LEU A 17 -8.30 -10.13 1.88
N LEU A 18 -7.41 -9.19 2.16
CA LEU A 18 -6.45 -8.70 1.17
C LEU A 18 -5.48 -9.80 0.73
N GLU A 19 -5.01 -10.63 1.66
CA GLU A 19 -4.18 -11.77 1.33
C GLU A 19 -4.91 -12.74 0.40
N ALA A 20 -6.18 -13.01 0.67
CA ALA A 20 -6.98 -13.89 -0.17
C ALA A 20 -7.17 -13.31 -1.58
N ILE A 21 -7.39 -12.00 -1.68
CA ILE A 21 -7.58 -11.33 -2.96
C ILE A 21 -6.30 -11.39 -3.82
N PHE A 22 -5.15 -11.10 -3.22
CA PHE A 22 -3.92 -10.86 -3.99
C PHE A 22 -2.98 -12.06 -4.08
N SER A 23 -3.12 -13.08 -3.22
CA SER A 23 -2.17 -14.21 -3.20
C SER A 23 -2.20 -15.05 -4.48
N LYS A 24 -3.27 -14.99 -5.25
CA LYS A 24 -3.36 -15.76 -6.50
C LYS A 24 -2.37 -15.27 -7.55
N ASN A 25 -2.16 -13.96 -7.61
CA ASN A 25 -1.38 -13.34 -8.68
C ASN A 25 -0.08 -12.70 -8.21
N TYR A 26 0.08 -12.50 -6.89
CA TYR A 26 1.22 -11.80 -6.33
C TYR A 26 1.79 -12.57 -5.14
N HIS A 27 3.06 -12.28 -4.85
CA HIS A 27 3.67 -12.72 -3.60
C HIS A 27 3.31 -11.69 -2.53
N VAL A 28 2.48 -12.09 -1.57
CA VAL A 28 1.93 -11.18 -0.56
C VAL A 28 2.72 -11.28 0.73
N ILE A 29 3.12 -10.13 1.26
CA ILE A 29 3.70 -9.99 2.58
C ILE A 29 2.75 -9.10 3.37
N SER A 30 2.40 -9.45 4.59
CA SER A 30 1.53 -8.62 5.40
C SER A 30 2.21 -8.22 6.70
N ALA A 31 1.91 -6.99 7.14
CA ALA A 31 2.41 -6.40 8.37
C ALA A 31 1.25 -5.83 9.15
N GLN A 32 1.29 -5.98 10.47
CA GLN A 32 0.19 -5.51 11.33
C GLN A 32 0.23 -4.00 11.59
N ASP A 33 1.38 -3.36 11.36
CA ASP A 33 1.52 -1.92 11.54
C ASP A 33 2.75 -1.40 10.78
N GLY A 34 2.95 -0.08 10.85
CA GLY A 34 4.06 0.57 10.15
C GLY A 34 5.43 0.18 10.66
N LEU A 35 5.58 -0.12 11.96
CA LEU A 35 6.87 -0.54 12.52
C LEU A 35 7.31 -1.88 11.95
N VAL A 36 6.38 -2.84 11.88
CA VAL A 36 6.66 -4.16 11.31
C VAL A 36 7.03 -4.01 9.83
N ALA A 37 6.31 -3.16 9.10
CA ALA A 37 6.59 -2.91 7.69
C ALA A 37 7.98 -2.28 7.51
N MET A 38 8.32 -1.28 8.29
CA MET A 38 9.63 -0.62 8.20
C MET A 38 10.76 -1.57 8.55
N SER A 39 10.55 -2.43 9.55
CA SER A 39 11.53 -3.45 9.91
C SER A 39 11.78 -4.44 8.76
N TRP A 40 10.73 -4.85 8.08
CA TRP A 40 10.86 -5.73 6.92
C TRP A 40 11.62 -5.06 5.77
N LEU A 41 11.32 -3.79 5.51
CA LEU A 41 12.03 -3.01 4.49
C LEU A 41 13.51 -2.84 4.84
N ALA A 42 13.81 -2.60 6.11
CA ALA A 42 15.17 -2.37 6.58
C ALA A 42 16.08 -3.59 6.39
N LYS A 43 15.51 -4.77 6.23
CA LYS A 43 16.27 -6.00 5.95
C LYS A 43 16.69 -6.13 4.48
N GLY A 44 16.41 -5.12 3.67
CA GLY A 44 16.75 -5.12 2.25
C GLY A 44 15.65 -5.61 1.33
N ASN A 45 14.44 -5.79 1.84
CA ASN A 45 13.31 -6.21 1.03
C ASN A 45 12.71 -5.02 0.29
N THR A 46 12.31 -5.22 -0.96
CA THR A 46 11.70 -4.17 -1.78
C THR A 46 10.43 -4.71 -2.41
N PRO A 47 9.24 -4.25 -1.97
CA PRO A 47 8.00 -4.64 -2.62
C PRO A 47 7.80 -3.85 -3.91
N ASP A 48 6.96 -4.36 -4.79
CA ASP A 48 6.59 -3.68 -6.02
C ASP A 48 5.43 -2.71 -5.81
N LEU A 49 4.65 -2.92 -4.76
CA LEU A 49 3.51 -2.08 -4.40
C LEU A 49 3.21 -2.23 -2.91
N ILE A 50 2.74 -1.17 -2.29
CA ILE A 50 2.33 -1.16 -0.88
C ILE A 50 0.85 -0.79 -0.79
N ILE A 51 0.09 -1.57 -0.02
CA ILE A 51 -1.29 -1.23 0.35
C ILE A 51 -1.27 -0.95 1.85
N THR A 52 -1.67 0.24 2.27
CA THR A 52 -1.63 0.62 3.68
C THR A 52 -2.91 1.31 4.15
N ASP A 53 -3.28 1.04 5.40
CA ASP A 53 -4.25 1.83 6.14
C ASP A 53 -3.59 3.15 6.60
N LEU A 54 -4.38 4.14 6.92
CA LEU A 54 -3.90 5.40 7.50
C LEU A 54 -3.89 5.37 9.03
N GLN A 55 -4.87 4.71 9.63
CA GLN A 55 -5.04 4.69 11.09
C GLN A 55 -4.51 3.39 11.68
N MET A 56 -3.32 3.44 12.22
CA MET A 56 -2.64 2.30 12.81
C MET A 56 -1.90 2.73 14.08
N PRO A 57 -1.71 1.81 15.05
CA PRO A 57 -0.92 2.13 16.23
C PRO A 57 0.56 2.30 15.87
N ASN A 58 1.30 2.97 16.75
CA ASN A 58 2.73 3.25 16.66
C ASN A 58 3.08 4.23 15.55
N ILE A 59 3.18 3.77 14.31
CA ILE A 59 3.42 4.63 13.15
C ILE A 59 2.17 4.56 12.28
N ASP A 60 1.49 5.69 12.09
CA ASP A 60 0.31 5.74 11.24
C ASP A 60 0.69 5.77 9.75
N GLY A 61 -0.33 5.67 8.90
CA GLY A 61 -0.10 5.62 7.46
C GLY A 61 0.51 6.89 6.89
N TYR A 62 0.21 8.05 7.45
CA TYR A 62 0.80 9.31 7.01
C TYR A 62 2.30 9.33 7.26
N GLU A 63 2.73 8.93 8.45
CA GLU A 63 4.14 8.85 8.80
C GLU A 63 4.87 7.85 7.91
N LEU A 64 4.25 6.72 7.65
CA LEU A 64 4.81 5.69 6.78
C LEU A 64 4.97 6.20 5.35
N ILE A 65 3.92 6.83 4.79
CA ILE A 65 3.95 7.37 3.43
C ILE A 65 5.04 8.44 3.30
N GLN A 66 5.17 9.31 4.30
CA GLN A 66 6.20 10.34 4.31
C GLN A 66 7.60 9.72 4.36
N PHE A 67 7.80 8.72 5.22
CA PHE A 67 9.06 8.00 5.29
C PHE A 67 9.44 7.41 3.93
N LEU A 68 8.50 6.76 3.28
CA LEU A 68 8.73 6.15 1.97
C LEU A 68 9.04 7.21 0.90
N ALA A 69 8.28 8.32 0.91
CA ALA A 69 8.46 9.40 -0.06
C ALA A 69 9.82 10.09 0.07
N ASP A 70 10.34 10.18 1.28
CA ASP A 70 11.62 10.82 1.56
C ASP A 70 12.82 9.91 1.31
N SER A 71 12.59 8.63 1.07
CA SER A 71 13.65 7.64 0.91
C SER A 71 14.04 7.48 -0.56
N ASN A 72 15.33 7.56 -0.85
CA ASN A 72 15.84 7.28 -2.19
C ASN A 72 15.62 5.83 -2.60
N LEU A 73 15.48 4.92 -1.62
CA LEU A 73 15.26 3.49 -1.89
C LEU A 73 13.80 3.16 -2.17
N TYR A 74 12.86 3.90 -1.56
CA TYR A 74 11.46 3.48 -1.54
C TYR A 74 10.50 4.48 -2.21
N ARG A 75 10.97 5.68 -2.56
CA ARG A 75 10.08 6.74 -3.04
C ARG A 75 9.34 6.40 -4.33
N ASP A 76 9.87 5.47 -5.12
CA ASP A 76 9.25 5.08 -6.39
C ASP A 76 8.29 3.90 -6.25
N ILE A 77 8.16 3.33 -5.03
CA ILE A 77 7.21 2.26 -4.78
C ILE A 77 5.81 2.87 -4.73
N PRO A 78 4.88 2.44 -5.59
CA PRO A 78 3.51 2.96 -5.55
C PRO A 78 2.80 2.51 -4.29
N VAL A 79 2.03 3.43 -3.72
CA VAL A 79 1.26 3.19 -2.50
C VAL A 79 -0.22 3.31 -2.82
N VAL A 80 -1.00 2.34 -2.39
CA VAL A 80 -2.47 2.35 -2.42
C VAL A 80 -2.94 2.50 -0.98
N VAL A 81 -3.79 3.48 -0.73
CA VAL A 81 -4.30 3.77 0.61
C VAL A 81 -5.72 3.22 0.75
N LEU A 82 -5.97 2.49 1.84
CA LEU A 82 -7.31 2.06 2.25
C LEU A 82 -7.62 2.73 3.58
N SER A 83 -8.74 3.45 3.68
CA SER A 83 -9.07 4.14 4.92
C SER A 83 -10.57 4.19 5.16
N ALA A 84 -10.97 4.05 6.42
CA ALA A 84 -12.34 4.30 6.84
C ALA A 84 -12.67 5.79 6.82
N CYS A 85 -11.65 6.64 6.90
CA CYS A 85 -11.80 8.09 6.88
C CYS A 85 -11.62 8.59 5.44
N ASN A 86 -12.71 9.09 4.84
CA ASN A 86 -12.72 9.52 3.44
C ASN A 86 -13.19 10.95 3.26
N ASP A 87 -13.05 11.79 4.29
CA ASP A 87 -13.43 13.19 4.18
C ASP A 87 -12.51 13.95 3.21
N ALA A 88 -12.91 15.17 2.85
CA ALA A 88 -12.19 15.98 1.88
C ALA A 88 -10.76 16.31 2.34
N ASP A 89 -10.57 16.55 3.64
CA ASP A 89 -9.26 16.89 4.19
C ASP A 89 -8.30 15.70 4.12
N THR A 90 -8.77 14.50 4.48
CA THR A 90 -7.98 13.28 4.40
C THR A 90 -7.58 13.00 2.95
N THR A 91 -8.53 13.06 2.04
CA THR A 91 -8.29 12.81 0.61
C THR A 91 -7.30 13.82 0.04
N ALA A 92 -7.46 15.10 0.38
CA ALA A 92 -6.56 16.15 -0.09
C ALA A 92 -5.13 15.95 0.44
N THR A 93 -5.01 15.58 1.72
CA THR A 93 -3.70 15.34 2.34
C THR A 93 -2.98 14.17 1.66
N VAL A 94 -3.69 13.07 1.47
CA VAL A 94 -3.12 11.86 0.85
C VAL A 94 -2.70 12.15 -0.59
N ASN A 95 -3.50 12.90 -1.33
CA ASN A 95 -3.21 13.20 -2.74
C ASN A 95 -1.99 14.10 -2.94
N ARG A 96 -1.49 14.72 -1.90
CA ARG A 96 -0.26 15.52 -1.99
C ARG A 96 1.00 14.67 -2.11
N TYR A 97 0.94 13.40 -1.71
CA TYR A 97 2.09 12.51 -1.77
C TYR A 97 2.19 11.89 -3.16
N GLN A 98 3.33 12.10 -3.82
CA GLN A 98 3.53 11.63 -5.20
C GLN A 98 3.57 10.10 -5.30
N ASN A 99 3.95 9.42 -4.23
CA ASN A 99 4.00 7.97 -4.21
C ASN A 99 2.62 7.31 -4.01
N VAL A 100 1.60 8.07 -3.62
CA VAL A 100 0.24 7.54 -3.50
C VAL A 100 -0.43 7.54 -4.86
N GLN A 101 -0.77 6.37 -5.36
CA GLN A 101 -1.34 6.17 -6.69
C GLN A 101 -2.85 5.97 -6.68
N ALA A 102 -3.40 5.55 -5.54
CA ALA A 102 -4.84 5.32 -5.43
C ALA A 102 -5.29 5.38 -3.97
N PHE A 103 -6.55 5.76 -3.77
CA PHE A 103 -7.18 5.84 -2.46
C PHE A 103 -8.53 5.16 -2.54
N PHE A 104 -8.80 4.24 -1.62
CA PHE A 104 -10.08 3.54 -1.51
C PHE A 104 -10.64 3.69 -0.11
N SER A 105 -11.95 3.97 -0.04
CA SER A 105 -12.66 4.00 1.23
C SER A 105 -13.01 2.59 1.69
N LYS A 106 -12.99 2.37 3.00
CA LYS A 106 -13.51 1.13 3.57
C LYS A 106 -15.00 1.30 3.88
N PRO A 107 -15.85 0.32 3.57
CA PRO A 107 -15.56 -0.92 2.89
C PRO A 107 -15.27 -0.71 1.40
N PHE A 108 -14.28 -1.41 0.88
CA PHE A 108 -13.87 -1.30 -0.52
C PHE A 108 -14.48 -2.43 -1.36
N ASP A 109 -14.56 -2.19 -2.68
CA ASP A 109 -14.94 -3.20 -3.65
C ASP A 109 -13.69 -4.01 -4.04
N PRO A 110 -13.63 -5.32 -3.75
CA PRO A 110 -12.45 -6.13 -4.07
C PRO A 110 -12.10 -6.16 -5.56
N VAL A 111 -13.10 -6.11 -6.43
CA VAL A 111 -12.88 -6.13 -7.88
C VAL A 111 -12.22 -4.83 -8.33
N GLN A 112 -12.71 -3.69 -7.86
CA GLN A 112 -12.13 -2.40 -8.20
C GLN A 112 -10.71 -2.26 -7.65
N LEU A 113 -10.47 -2.73 -6.45
CA LEU A 113 -9.15 -2.71 -5.84
C LEU A 113 -8.17 -3.57 -6.63
N SER A 114 -8.55 -4.79 -6.98
CA SER A 114 -7.72 -5.69 -7.78
C SER A 114 -7.39 -5.08 -9.14
N ALA A 115 -8.37 -4.48 -9.80
CA ALA A 115 -8.16 -3.84 -11.10
C ALA A 115 -7.18 -2.67 -10.99
N SER A 116 -7.32 -1.85 -9.96
CA SER A 116 -6.44 -0.71 -9.75
C SER A 116 -4.98 -1.15 -9.50
N VAL A 117 -4.78 -2.18 -8.68
CA VAL A 117 -3.46 -2.72 -8.41
C VAL A 117 -2.84 -3.27 -9.70
N ALA A 118 -3.60 -4.01 -10.49
CA ALA A 118 -3.12 -4.56 -11.76
C ALA A 118 -2.71 -3.44 -12.72
N ASP A 119 -3.51 -2.39 -12.82
CA ASP A 119 -3.21 -1.24 -13.69
C ASP A 119 -1.95 -0.50 -13.24
N ILE A 120 -1.79 -0.28 -11.95
CA ILE A 120 -0.60 0.40 -11.41
C ILE A 120 0.66 -0.41 -11.72
N LEU A 121 0.63 -1.71 -11.49
CA LEU A 121 1.79 -2.57 -11.73
C LEU A 121 2.10 -2.70 -13.22
N SER A 122 1.07 -2.74 -14.07
CA SER A 122 1.26 -2.74 -15.53
C SER A 122 1.80 -1.41 -16.03
N GLY A 123 1.36 -0.30 -15.44
CA GLY A 123 1.85 1.03 -15.78
C GLY A 123 3.34 1.19 -15.49
N GLN A 124 3.83 0.56 -14.42
CA GLN A 124 5.25 0.56 -14.11
C GLN A 124 6.06 -0.13 -15.21
N LEU A 125 5.55 -1.24 -15.76
CA LEU A 125 6.19 -1.93 -16.86
C LEU A 125 6.19 -1.08 -18.14
N ALA A 126 5.08 -0.40 -18.41
CA ALA A 126 4.95 0.47 -19.58
C ALA A 126 5.91 1.66 -19.52
N THR A 127 6.13 2.24 -18.33
CA THR A 127 7.03 3.38 -18.19
C THR A 127 8.51 3.00 -18.26
N ALA A 128 8.82 1.72 -18.11
CA ALA A 128 10.19 1.23 -18.24
C ALA A 128 10.68 1.16 -19.70
N ILE A 129 9.77 1.30 -20.62
CA ILE A 129 10.06 1.30 -22.05
C ILE A 129 10.31 2.73 -22.53
#